data_a235efc0ba4062a6db56efbfe8c8c781
#
_entry.id   a235efc0ba4062a6db56efbfe8c8c781
#
_cell.length_a   1.000
_cell.length_b   1.000
_cell.length_c   1.000
_cell.angle_alpha   90.00
_cell.angle_beta   90.00
_cell.angle_gamma   90.00
#
_symmetry.space_group_name_H-M   'P 1'
#
loop_
_entity.id
_entity.type
_entity.pdbx_description
1 polymer ?
#
loop_
_entity_poly.entity_id
_entity_poly.type
_entity_poly.pdbx_seq_one_letter_code
_entity_poly.pdbx_strand_id
1 'polypeptide(L)'
;METAIRVRGVAKTYAEGGVRVAALDGVDLDVYRGEVLLLMGPSGSGKTTLLSIMGGILRSSSGSVQIAGSEITHLKERDLPRVRLRHVGFVFQAFNLFPTLTAQENVEVAVELKGVRGAQAHKQARELLAQVHLADKCSAYPADLSGGQKQRVALARALAGSPEILLADEPTAALDSHTGRAVLELLCELAHEQNRAVVIVTHDSRVADLGDRLVHLEDGRISSVERLNNRLAAMPQPGANSQSTFARL
;
A
#
# COMPACT_ATOMS: atom_id res chain seq x y z
N MET A 1 -3.63 -7.41 -17.28
CA MET A 1 -3.69 -6.81 -15.94
C MET A 1 -4.14 -5.37 -16.07
N GLU A 2 -5.03 -4.91 -15.22
CA GLU A 2 -5.51 -3.54 -15.18
C GLU A 2 -4.49 -2.65 -14.45
N THR A 3 -4.13 -1.50 -15.04
CA THR A 3 -3.16 -0.58 -14.44
C THR A 3 -3.84 0.27 -13.37
N ALA A 4 -3.36 0.19 -12.14
CA ALA A 4 -3.82 1.00 -11.01
C ALA A 4 -3.08 2.35 -10.93
N ILE A 5 -1.75 2.33 -11.14
CA ILE A 5 -0.92 3.54 -11.19
C ILE A 5 -0.05 3.48 -12.45
N ARG A 6 0.04 4.61 -13.15
CA ARG A 6 0.97 4.79 -14.28
C ARG A 6 1.81 6.02 -14.06
N VAL A 7 3.13 5.84 -14.14
CA VAL A 7 4.15 6.89 -13.99
C VAL A 7 4.94 6.95 -15.29
N ARG A 8 5.09 8.15 -15.88
CA ARG A 8 5.82 8.34 -17.14
C ARG A 8 6.75 9.56 -17.06
N GLY A 9 8.05 9.32 -17.25
CA GLY A 9 9.09 10.35 -17.29
C GLY A 9 9.12 11.23 -16.04
N VAL A 10 8.72 10.67 -14.86
CA VAL A 10 8.58 11.45 -13.63
C VAL A 10 9.95 11.84 -13.10
N ALA A 11 10.14 13.15 -12.92
CA ALA A 11 11.28 13.71 -12.21
C ALA A 11 10.81 14.53 -11.00
N LYS A 12 11.67 14.59 -9.98
CA LYS A 12 11.47 15.42 -8.80
C LYS A 12 12.77 16.07 -8.39
N THR A 13 12.79 17.40 -8.39
CA THR A 13 13.91 18.19 -7.92
C THR A 13 13.49 19.02 -6.71
N TYR A 14 14.28 18.97 -5.66
CA TYR A 14 14.19 19.85 -4.50
C TYR A 14 15.19 21.00 -4.65
N ALA A 15 14.79 22.19 -4.23
CA ALA A 15 15.68 23.35 -4.15
C ALA A 15 15.82 23.72 -2.67
N GLU A 16 17.04 23.58 -2.15
CA GLU A 16 17.37 23.92 -0.77
C GLU A 16 18.69 24.70 -0.75
N GLY A 17 18.70 25.88 -0.13
CA GLY A 17 19.90 26.70 0.00
C GLY A 17 20.59 27.07 -1.33
N GLY A 18 19.84 27.15 -2.45
CA GLY A 18 20.41 27.43 -3.79
C GLY A 18 20.96 26.20 -4.53
N VAL A 19 21.00 25.03 -3.88
CA VAL A 19 21.41 23.76 -4.49
C VAL A 19 20.16 23.03 -4.99
N ARG A 20 20.23 22.47 -6.20
CA ARG A 20 19.17 21.59 -6.74
C ARG A 20 19.59 20.13 -6.58
N VAL A 21 18.77 19.38 -5.88
CA VAL A 21 18.96 17.93 -5.70
C VAL A 21 17.84 17.21 -6.45
N ALA A 22 18.21 16.41 -7.45
CA ALA A 22 17.27 15.55 -8.16
C ALA A 22 17.03 14.28 -7.32
N ALA A 23 15.83 14.15 -6.77
CA ALA A 23 15.42 12.95 -6.02
C ALA A 23 14.84 11.87 -6.94
N LEU A 24 14.30 12.26 -8.11
CA LEU A 24 13.85 11.35 -9.17
C LEU A 24 14.24 11.94 -10.52
N ASP A 25 14.60 11.08 -11.47
CA ASP A 25 15.07 11.49 -12.78
C ASP A 25 14.55 10.55 -13.88
N GLY A 26 13.41 10.91 -14.47
CA GLY A 26 12.81 10.23 -15.61
C GLY A 26 12.27 8.84 -15.31
N VAL A 27 11.58 8.65 -14.19
CA VAL A 27 11.03 7.35 -13.77
C VAL A 27 9.80 6.97 -14.60
N ASP A 28 9.85 5.75 -15.19
CA ASP A 28 8.73 5.07 -15.84
C ASP A 28 8.35 3.83 -15.03
N LEU A 29 7.09 3.73 -14.58
CA LEU A 29 6.61 2.60 -13.79
C LEU A 29 5.10 2.41 -13.95
N ASP A 30 4.67 1.16 -14.17
CA ASP A 30 3.26 0.75 -14.05
C ASP A 30 3.10 -0.12 -12.80
N VAL A 31 2.02 0.08 -12.06
CA VAL A 31 1.58 -0.79 -10.96
C VAL A 31 0.22 -1.36 -11.34
N TYR A 32 0.03 -2.66 -11.17
CA TYR A 32 -1.16 -3.37 -11.61
C TYR A 32 -2.05 -3.77 -10.43
N ARG A 33 -3.35 -3.93 -10.70
CA ARG A 33 -4.28 -4.54 -9.73
C ARG A 33 -3.93 -6.00 -9.50
N GLY A 34 -4.12 -6.46 -8.27
CA GLY A 34 -3.79 -7.82 -7.86
C GLY A 34 -2.28 -8.08 -7.76
N GLU A 35 -1.45 -7.02 -7.74
CA GLU A 35 0.01 -7.12 -7.70
C GLU A 35 0.56 -6.59 -6.38
N VAL A 36 1.55 -7.28 -5.83
CA VAL A 36 2.45 -6.78 -4.80
C VAL A 36 3.78 -6.37 -5.46
N LEU A 37 3.99 -5.06 -5.60
CA LEU A 37 5.23 -4.48 -6.10
C LEU A 37 6.13 -4.10 -4.92
N LEU A 38 7.32 -4.68 -4.86
CA LEU A 38 8.36 -4.29 -3.93
C LEU A 38 9.25 -3.21 -4.56
N LEU A 39 9.40 -2.08 -3.90
CA LEU A 39 10.28 -0.99 -4.32
C LEU A 39 11.48 -0.94 -3.36
N MET A 40 12.63 -1.36 -3.85
CA MET A 40 13.87 -1.46 -3.08
C MET A 40 14.93 -0.48 -3.60
N GLY A 41 15.98 -0.30 -2.80
CA GLY A 41 17.14 0.55 -3.14
C GLY A 41 17.78 1.13 -1.89
N PRO A 42 18.96 1.74 -2.00
CA PRO A 42 19.67 2.34 -0.87
C PRO A 42 18.90 3.51 -0.24
N SER A 43 19.31 3.91 0.96
CA SER A 43 18.77 5.12 1.59
C SER A 43 19.05 6.34 0.71
N GLY A 44 18.08 7.24 0.56
CA GLY A 44 18.23 8.44 -0.28
C GLY A 44 17.99 8.21 -1.78
N SER A 45 17.73 6.98 -2.26
CA SER A 45 17.51 6.70 -3.69
C SER A 45 16.22 7.27 -4.28
N GLY A 46 15.32 7.85 -3.47
CA GLY A 46 14.07 8.45 -3.95
C GLY A 46 12.82 7.60 -3.75
N LYS A 47 12.86 6.45 -3.08
CA LYS A 47 11.73 5.53 -2.88
C LYS A 47 10.50 6.18 -2.25
N THR A 48 10.66 6.80 -1.09
CA THR A 48 9.58 7.54 -0.39
C THR A 48 9.06 8.70 -1.23
N THR A 49 9.95 9.37 -2.00
CA THR A 49 9.55 10.43 -2.93
C THR A 49 8.67 9.88 -4.05
N LEU A 50 9.06 8.76 -4.67
CA LEU A 50 8.29 8.09 -5.71
C LEU A 50 6.93 7.60 -5.14
N LEU A 51 6.94 6.95 -3.98
CA LEU A 51 5.72 6.49 -3.30
C LEU A 51 4.77 7.66 -3.01
N SER A 52 5.29 8.79 -2.51
CA SER A 52 4.50 9.99 -2.23
C SER A 52 3.91 10.61 -3.49
N ILE A 53 4.62 10.56 -4.61
CA ILE A 53 4.11 11.04 -5.92
C ILE A 53 3.03 10.08 -6.44
N MET A 54 3.27 8.78 -6.41
CA MET A 54 2.28 7.76 -6.80
C MET A 54 1.00 7.85 -5.98
N GLY A 55 1.10 8.28 -4.73
CA GLY A 55 -0.07 8.48 -3.87
C GLY A 55 -0.70 9.87 -3.95
N GLY A 56 -0.19 10.79 -4.77
CA GLY A 56 -0.70 12.16 -4.86
C GLY A 56 -0.51 12.98 -3.60
N ILE A 57 0.46 12.63 -2.73
CA ILE A 57 0.88 13.46 -1.59
C ILE A 57 1.82 14.55 -2.07
N LEU A 58 2.76 14.20 -2.95
CA LEU A 58 3.78 15.07 -3.49
C LEU A 58 3.57 15.22 -4.99
N ARG A 59 3.82 16.43 -5.51
CA ARG A 59 3.80 16.69 -6.96
C ARG A 59 5.17 16.41 -7.57
N SER A 60 5.18 15.79 -8.74
CA SER A 60 6.37 15.70 -9.58
C SER A 60 6.80 17.09 -10.08
N SER A 61 8.06 17.24 -10.43
CA SER A 61 8.57 18.44 -11.11
C SER A 61 8.29 18.39 -12.63
N SER A 62 8.28 17.17 -13.20
CA SER A 62 7.93 16.90 -14.60
C SER A 62 7.43 15.46 -14.74
N GLY A 63 7.01 15.10 -15.96
CA GLY A 63 6.43 13.81 -16.28
C GLY A 63 4.92 13.73 -15.98
N SER A 64 4.34 12.55 -16.08
CA SER A 64 2.91 12.34 -15.84
C SER A 64 2.64 11.19 -14.87
N VAL A 65 1.54 11.33 -14.10
CA VAL A 65 1.08 10.33 -13.13
C VAL A 65 -0.42 10.14 -13.29
N GLN A 66 -0.83 8.89 -13.46
CA GLN A 66 -2.24 8.51 -13.47
C GLN A 66 -2.53 7.57 -12.29
N ILE A 67 -3.63 7.81 -11.59
CA ILE A 67 -4.16 6.96 -10.50
C ILE A 67 -5.56 6.52 -10.89
N ALA A 68 -5.81 5.21 -10.90
CA ALA A 68 -7.10 4.63 -11.29
C ALA A 68 -7.67 5.25 -12.61
N GLY A 69 -6.80 5.36 -13.62
CA GLY A 69 -7.13 5.93 -14.94
C GLY A 69 -7.24 7.45 -15.00
N SER A 70 -7.16 8.15 -13.85
CA SER A 70 -7.24 9.61 -13.79
C SER A 70 -5.86 10.25 -13.78
N GLU A 71 -5.60 11.19 -14.73
CA GLU A 71 -4.37 11.99 -14.75
C GLU A 71 -4.37 12.99 -13.57
N ILE A 72 -3.33 12.94 -12.72
CA ILE A 72 -3.26 13.78 -11.52
C ILE A 72 -2.18 14.87 -11.59
N THR A 73 -1.27 14.82 -12.56
CA THR A 73 -0.12 15.72 -12.66
C THR A 73 -0.51 17.19 -12.71
N HIS A 74 -1.60 17.48 -13.45
CA HIS A 74 -2.08 18.85 -13.66
C HIS A 74 -3.18 19.29 -12.69
N LEU A 75 -3.62 18.39 -11.77
CA LEU A 75 -4.61 18.74 -10.77
C LEU A 75 -4.07 19.84 -9.85
N LYS A 76 -4.94 20.74 -9.42
CA LYS A 76 -4.60 21.70 -8.38
C LYS A 76 -4.37 20.95 -7.07
N GLU A 77 -3.49 21.47 -6.22
CA GLU A 77 -3.14 20.84 -4.94
C GLU A 77 -4.37 20.56 -4.07
N ARG A 78 -5.35 21.46 -4.09
CA ARG A 78 -6.64 21.31 -3.37
C ARG A 78 -7.52 20.15 -3.87
N ASP A 79 -7.25 19.61 -5.07
CA ASP A 79 -8.04 18.53 -5.68
C ASP A 79 -7.41 17.15 -5.46
N LEU A 80 -6.11 17.08 -5.17
CA LEU A 80 -5.38 15.84 -4.88
C LEU A 80 -5.95 15.06 -3.67
N PRO A 81 -6.39 15.72 -2.56
CA PRO A 81 -7.02 14.99 -1.44
C PRO A 81 -8.23 14.15 -1.85
N ARG A 82 -9.02 14.58 -2.84
CA ARG A 82 -10.17 13.81 -3.33
C ARG A 82 -9.75 12.50 -4.00
N VAL A 83 -8.67 12.54 -4.80
CA VAL A 83 -8.10 11.35 -5.44
C VAL A 83 -7.59 10.39 -4.37
N ARG A 84 -6.82 10.87 -3.40
CA ARG A 84 -6.32 10.04 -2.28
C ARG A 84 -7.44 9.41 -1.49
N LEU A 85 -8.41 10.22 -1.07
CA LEU A 85 -9.56 9.72 -0.32
C LEU A 85 -10.31 8.61 -1.06
N ARG A 86 -10.41 8.68 -2.38
CA ARG A 86 -11.16 7.71 -3.16
C ARG A 86 -10.38 6.44 -3.46
N HIS A 87 -9.10 6.54 -3.81
CA HIS A 87 -8.37 5.46 -4.45
C HIS A 87 -7.20 4.91 -3.65
N VAL A 88 -6.67 5.66 -2.65
CA VAL A 88 -5.40 5.33 -2.03
C VAL A 88 -5.53 5.17 -0.52
N GLY A 89 -4.97 4.10 0.01
CA GLY A 89 -4.67 3.91 1.43
C GLY A 89 -3.16 3.97 1.67
N PHE A 90 -2.76 4.64 2.74
CA PHE A 90 -1.35 4.76 3.13
C PHE A 90 -1.06 4.04 4.44
N VAL A 91 0.04 3.29 4.46
CA VAL A 91 0.64 2.67 5.65
C VAL A 91 2.04 3.23 5.81
N PHE A 92 2.32 3.84 6.96
CA PHE A 92 3.60 4.49 7.25
C PHE A 92 4.42 3.71 8.28
N GLN A 93 5.73 3.87 8.26
CA GLN A 93 6.66 3.29 9.22
C GLN A 93 6.33 3.66 10.68
N ALA A 94 5.94 4.90 10.93
CA ALA A 94 5.69 5.44 12.28
C ALA A 94 4.26 5.20 12.78
N PHE A 95 3.47 4.28 12.18
CA PHE A 95 2.07 3.99 12.49
C PHE A 95 1.12 5.19 12.38
N ASN A 96 1.53 6.36 12.85
CA ASN A 96 0.77 7.63 12.86
C ASN A 96 -0.63 7.49 13.49
N LEU A 97 -0.73 6.74 14.60
CA LEU A 97 -1.95 6.61 15.37
C LEU A 97 -2.13 7.80 16.31
N PHE A 98 -3.37 8.20 16.51
CA PHE A 98 -3.74 9.17 17.53
C PHE A 98 -3.64 8.50 18.91
N PRO A 99 -2.74 8.93 19.79
CA PRO A 99 -2.47 8.22 21.05
C PRO A 99 -3.62 8.28 22.06
N THR A 100 -4.49 9.28 21.92
CA THR A 100 -5.65 9.53 22.77
C THR A 100 -6.93 8.84 22.30
N LEU A 101 -6.89 8.18 21.14
CA LEU A 101 -8.00 7.45 20.56
C LEU A 101 -7.74 5.95 20.65
N THR A 102 -8.78 5.17 20.89
CA THR A 102 -8.75 3.71 20.83
C THR A 102 -8.40 3.20 19.41
N ALA A 103 -8.11 1.93 19.26
CA ALA A 103 -7.87 1.31 17.95
C ALA A 103 -9.06 1.52 17.01
N GLN A 104 -10.28 1.35 17.51
CA GLN A 104 -11.49 1.56 16.72
C GLN A 104 -11.69 3.02 16.33
N GLU A 105 -11.52 3.96 17.24
CA GLU A 105 -11.65 5.39 16.97
C GLU A 105 -10.58 5.88 15.97
N ASN A 106 -9.37 5.34 16.03
CA ASN A 106 -8.33 5.60 15.02
C ASN A 106 -8.76 5.22 13.60
N VAL A 107 -9.48 4.10 13.45
CA VAL A 107 -10.02 3.66 12.15
C VAL A 107 -11.28 4.46 11.79
N GLU A 108 -12.13 4.76 12.76
CA GLU A 108 -13.39 5.50 12.60
C GLU A 108 -13.16 6.89 12.01
N VAL A 109 -12.12 7.62 12.47
CA VAL A 109 -11.72 8.90 11.87
C VAL A 109 -11.53 8.78 10.34
N ALA A 110 -10.87 7.72 9.86
CA ALA A 110 -10.67 7.54 8.43
C ALA A 110 -11.97 7.18 7.69
N VAL A 111 -12.84 6.39 8.31
CA VAL A 111 -14.16 6.04 7.78
C VAL A 111 -15.06 7.29 7.68
N GLU A 112 -15.02 8.17 8.68
CA GLU A 112 -15.77 9.43 8.66
C GLU A 112 -15.28 10.41 7.59
N LEU A 113 -13.98 10.46 7.34
CA LEU A 113 -13.41 11.25 6.24
C LEU A 113 -13.91 10.77 4.87
N LYS A 114 -14.31 9.49 4.74
CA LYS A 114 -14.95 8.94 3.53
C LYS A 114 -16.46 9.25 3.44
N GLY A 115 -17.02 9.96 4.43
CA GLY A 115 -18.42 10.39 4.45
C GLY A 115 -19.39 9.46 5.19
N VAL A 116 -18.92 8.35 5.74
CA VAL A 116 -19.72 7.46 6.61
C VAL A 116 -19.70 8.00 8.04
N ARG A 117 -20.85 8.06 8.73
CA ARG A 117 -20.96 8.70 10.05
C ARG A 117 -21.76 7.87 11.06
N GLY A 118 -21.53 8.18 12.34
CA GLY A 118 -22.31 7.63 13.48
C GLY A 118 -22.21 6.13 13.60
N ALA A 119 -23.31 5.46 13.92
CA ALA A 119 -23.35 4.00 14.15
C ALA A 119 -22.81 3.17 12.97
N GLN A 120 -22.95 3.67 11.74
CA GLN A 120 -22.42 2.99 10.55
C GLN A 120 -20.89 3.09 10.46
N ALA A 121 -20.30 4.25 10.81
CA ALA A 121 -18.85 4.41 10.87
C ALA A 121 -18.26 3.51 11.96
N HIS A 122 -18.87 3.48 13.12
CA HIS A 122 -18.51 2.61 14.24
C HIS A 122 -18.53 1.12 13.84
N LYS A 123 -19.59 0.67 13.16
CA LYS A 123 -19.69 -0.71 12.66
C LYS A 123 -18.59 -1.02 11.63
N GLN A 124 -18.38 -0.14 10.65
CA GLN A 124 -17.38 -0.33 9.60
C GLN A 124 -15.95 -0.35 10.16
N ALA A 125 -15.64 0.50 11.14
CA ALA A 125 -14.33 0.48 11.80
C ALA A 125 -14.04 -0.85 12.50
N ARG A 126 -15.05 -1.46 13.15
CA ARG A 126 -14.93 -2.79 13.76
C ARG A 126 -14.72 -3.90 12.72
N GLU A 127 -15.41 -3.82 11.59
CA GLU A 127 -15.25 -4.77 10.48
C GLU A 127 -13.84 -4.68 9.89
N LEU A 128 -13.29 -3.47 9.72
CA LEU A 128 -11.93 -3.25 9.25
C LEU A 128 -10.89 -3.78 10.26
N LEU A 129 -11.10 -3.60 11.55
CA LEU A 129 -10.23 -4.20 12.57
C LEU A 129 -10.30 -5.74 12.57
N ALA A 130 -11.47 -6.31 12.31
CA ALA A 130 -11.61 -7.75 12.18
C ALA A 130 -10.84 -8.30 10.97
N GLN A 131 -10.84 -7.58 9.82
CA GLN A 131 -10.06 -7.95 8.62
C GLN A 131 -8.55 -8.00 8.87
N VAL A 132 -8.05 -7.23 9.84
CA VAL A 132 -6.64 -7.24 10.23
C VAL A 132 -6.38 -8.06 11.51
N HIS A 133 -7.30 -8.95 11.89
CA HIS A 133 -7.22 -9.82 13.06
C HIS A 133 -7.07 -9.08 14.40
N LEU A 134 -7.82 -7.97 14.57
CA LEU A 134 -7.84 -7.16 15.79
C LEU A 134 -9.26 -6.92 16.33
N ALA A 135 -10.19 -7.85 16.09
CA ALA A 135 -11.58 -7.73 16.55
C ALA A 135 -11.69 -7.60 18.08
N ASP A 136 -10.76 -8.23 18.82
CA ASP A 136 -10.68 -8.21 20.29
C ASP A 136 -9.98 -6.96 20.87
N LYS A 137 -9.42 -6.09 20.01
CA LYS A 137 -8.63 -4.91 20.40
C LYS A 137 -9.31 -3.58 20.12
N CYS A 138 -10.59 -3.57 19.78
CA CYS A 138 -11.32 -2.36 19.40
C CYS A 138 -11.20 -1.22 20.44
N SER A 139 -11.27 -1.53 21.73
CA SER A 139 -11.21 -0.57 22.83
C SER A 139 -9.79 -0.31 23.37
N ALA A 140 -8.77 -0.98 22.85
CA ALA A 140 -7.39 -0.79 23.28
C ALA A 140 -6.83 0.56 22.78
N TYR A 141 -6.09 1.25 23.62
CA TYR A 141 -5.34 2.45 23.24
C TYR A 141 -3.99 2.07 22.59
N PRO A 142 -3.39 2.92 21.76
CA PRO A 142 -2.08 2.65 21.16
C PRO A 142 -1.00 2.30 22.19
N ALA A 143 -1.06 2.85 23.41
CA ALA A 143 -0.11 2.52 24.48
C ALA A 143 -0.16 1.03 24.88
N ASP A 144 -1.34 0.40 24.79
CA ASP A 144 -1.59 -0.98 25.20
C ASP A 144 -1.39 -2.00 24.05
N LEU A 145 -1.02 -1.53 22.87
CA LEU A 145 -0.82 -2.34 21.66
C LEU A 145 0.66 -2.63 21.42
N SER A 146 0.99 -3.85 21.00
CA SER A 146 2.31 -4.18 20.46
C SER A 146 2.59 -3.42 19.15
N GLY A 147 3.84 -3.35 18.72
CA GLY A 147 4.22 -2.72 17.45
C GLY A 147 3.45 -3.28 16.25
N GLY A 148 3.35 -4.61 16.16
CA GLY A 148 2.59 -5.25 15.08
C GLY A 148 1.08 -5.02 15.15
N GLN A 149 0.52 -4.91 16.36
CA GLN A 149 -0.89 -4.53 16.52
C GLN A 149 -1.11 -3.06 16.10
N LYS A 150 -0.23 -2.13 16.46
CA LYS A 150 -0.26 -0.75 15.99
C LYS A 150 -0.22 -0.66 14.47
N GLN A 151 0.66 -1.45 13.84
CA GLN A 151 0.76 -1.48 12.38
C GLN A 151 -0.50 -2.05 11.72
N ARG A 152 -1.11 -3.07 12.30
CA ARG A 152 -2.39 -3.60 11.83
C ARG A 152 -3.55 -2.60 12.01
N VAL A 153 -3.56 -1.80 13.07
CA VAL A 153 -4.53 -0.68 13.20
C VAL A 153 -4.29 0.37 12.11
N ALA A 154 -3.03 0.72 11.82
CA ALA A 154 -2.70 1.63 10.73
C ALA A 154 -3.12 1.06 9.36
N LEU A 155 -3.00 -0.26 9.15
CA LEU A 155 -3.48 -0.93 7.95
C LEU A 155 -5.03 -0.91 7.88
N ALA A 156 -5.74 -1.21 8.97
CA ALA A 156 -7.20 -1.11 9.02
C ALA A 156 -7.68 0.31 8.66
N ARG A 157 -6.99 1.34 9.17
CA ARG A 157 -7.23 2.74 8.81
C ARG A 157 -7.00 3.01 7.33
N ALA A 158 -5.95 2.43 6.74
CA ALA A 158 -5.65 2.56 5.32
C ALA A 158 -6.71 1.90 4.43
N LEU A 159 -7.41 0.87 4.92
CA LEU A 159 -8.47 0.15 4.22
C LEU A 159 -9.82 0.88 4.23
N ALA A 160 -9.98 1.97 5.00
CA ALA A 160 -11.22 2.74 5.04
C ALA A 160 -11.64 3.21 3.64
N GLY A 161 -12.92 3.01 3.30
CA GLY A 161 -13.48 3.34 2.00
C GLY A 161 -13.03 2.41 0.86
N SER A 162 -12.48 1.24 1.17
CA SER A 162 -12.09 0.20 0.21
C SER A 162 -11.21 0.71 -0.95
N PRO A 163 -10.04 1.30 -0.67
CA PRO A 163 -9.15 1.82 -1.70
C PRO A 163 -8.66 0.70 -2.62
N GLU A 164 -8.46 1.03 -3.89
CA GLU A 164 -7.92 0.11 -4.91
C GLU A 164 -6.41 -0.05 -4.81
N ILE A 165 -5.75 0.90 -4.15
CA ILE A 165 -4.30 1.04 -4.08
C ILE A 165 -3.89 1.17 -2.62
N LEU A 166 -2.93 0.37 -2.19
CA LEU A 166 -2.27 0.48 -0.89
C LEU A 166 -0.79 0.81 -1.09
N LEU A 167 -0.34 1.88 -0.47
CA LEU A 167 1.05 2.33 -0.50
C LEU A 167 1.63 2.22 0.90
N ALA A 168 2.65 1.39 1.06
CA ALA A 168 3.29 1.12 2.34
C ALA A 168 4.76 1.57 2.32
N ASP A 169 5.09 2.53 3.17
CA ASP A 169 6.46 3.04 3.32
C ASP A 169 7.10 2.40 4.54
N GLU A 170 8.04 1.47 4.33
CA GLU A 170 8.78 0.73 5.36
C GLU A 170 7.85 0.15 6.46
N PRO A 171 6.78 -0.61 6.10
CA PRO A 171 5.72 -0.97 7.04
C PRO A 171 6.18 -1.90 8.16
N THR A 172 7.38 -2.45 8.09
CA THR A 172 7.93 -3.41 9.05
C THR A 172 9.17 -2.92 9.78
N ALA A 173 9.68 -1.73 9.48
CA ALA A 173 10.95 -1.25 10.02
C ALA A 173 10.99 -1.11 11.56
N ALA A 174 9.81 -0.92 12.20
CA ALA A 174 9.68 -0.83 13.65
C ALA A 174 9.27 -2.15 14.32
N LEU A 175 9.32 -3.29 13.58
CA LEU A 175 8.83 -4.59 14.03
C LEU A 175 9.95 -5.63 14.05
N ASP A 176 9.79 -6.63 14.90
CA ASP A 176 10.60 -7.84 14.81
C ASP A 176 10.27 -8.63 13.53
N SER A 177 11.16 -9.51 13.13
CA SER A 177 11.06 -10.22 11.83
C SER A 177 9.79 -11.08 11.70
N HIS A 178 9.34 -11.73 12.78
CA HIS A 178 8.15 -12.58 12.76
C HIS A 178 6.87 -11.73 12.61
N THR A 179 6.76 -10.69 13.43
CA THR A 179 5.62 -9.77 13.40
C THR A 179 5.57 -8.99 12.09
N GLY A 180 6.73 -8.55 11.58
CA GLY A 180 6.86 -7.87 10.30
C GLY A 180 6.37 -8.74 9.15
N ARG A 181 6.80 -10.02 9.12
CA ARG A 181 6.36 -10.96 8.10
C ARG A 181 4.83 -11.14 8.09
N ALA A 182 4.20 -11.28 9.25
CA ALA A 182 2.74 -11.42 9.34
C ALA A 182 1.98 -10.17 8.82
N VAL A 183 2.55 -8.97 8.97
CA VAL A 183 1.97 -7.73 8.38
C VAL A 183 2.11 -7.74 6.86
N LEU A 184 3.24 -8.20 6.32
CA LEU A 184 3.44 -8.27 4.87
C LEU A 184 2.57 -9.36 4.23
N GLU A 185 2.41 -10.52 4.85
CA GLU A 185 1.51 -11.58 4.40
C GLU A 185 0.07 -11.06 4.31
N LEU A 186 -0.39 -10.28 5.29
CA LEU A 186 -1.71 -9.63 5.25
C LEU A 186 -1.83 -8.64 4.08
N LEU A 187 -0.78 -7.87 3.76
CA LEU A 187 -0.77 -6.99 2.59
C LEU A 187 -0.84 -7.78 1.28
N CYS A 188 -0.19 -8.95 1.20
CA CYS A 188 -0.26 -9.85 0.05
C CYS A 188 -1.66 -10.45 -0.13
N GLU A 189 -2.30 -10.89 0.96
CA GLU A 189 -3.69 -11.37 0.94
C GLU A 189 -4.63 -10.27 0.39
N LEU A 190 -4.50 -9.04 0.86
CA LEU A 190 -5.29 -7.90 0.39
C LEU A 190 -5.05 -7.61 -1.11
N ALA A 191 -3.83 -7.81 -1.60
CA ALA A 191 -3.53 -7.65 -3.03
C ALA A 191 -4.22 -8.74 -3.85
N HIS A 192 -3.99 -10.00 -3.51
CA HIS A 192 -4.37 -11.13 -4.34
C HIS A 192 -5.86 -11.47 -4.24
N GLU A 193 -6.41 -11.50 -3.02
CA GLU A 193 -7.81 -11.90 -2.82
C GLU A 193 -8.80 -10.78 -3.12
N GLN A 194 -8.42 -9.53 -2.87
CA GLN A 194 -9.27 -8.36 -3.08
C GLN A 194 -8.92 -7.56 -4.32
N ASN A 195 -8.00 -8.07 -5.17
CA ASN A 195 -7.57 -7.45 -6.44
C ASN A 195 -7.11 -5.99 -6.26
N ARG A 196 -6.36 -5.71 -5.17
CA ARG A 196 -5.79 -4.39 -4.89
C ARG A 196 -4.37 -4.30 -5.44
N ALA A 197 -3.97 -3.11 -5.86
CA ALA A 197 -2.57 -2.82 -6.14
C ALA A 197 -1.85 -2.48 -4.83
N VAL A 198 -0.79 -3.20 -4.50
CA VAL A 198 0.01 -2.95 -3.28
C VAL A 198 1.43 -2.60 -3.68
N VAL A 199 1.92 -1.45 -3.19
CA VAL A 199 3.33 -1.05 -3.34
C VAL A 199 3.96 -0.99 -1.96
N ILE A 200 5.03 -1.72 -1.76
CA ILE A 200 5.77 -1.78 -0.50
C ILE A 200 7.17 -1.25 -0.74
N VAL A 201 7.51 -0.14 -0.12
CA VAL A 201 8.89 0.33 0.01
C VAL A 201 9.54 -0.41 1.16
N THR A 202 10.67 -1.05 0.91
CA THR A 202 11.45 -1.72 1.95
C THR A 202 12.92 -1.82 1.55
N HIS A 203 13.79 -1.95 2.53
CA HIS A 203 15.21 -2.29 2.36
C HIS A 203 15.50 -3.74 2.79
N ASP A 204 14.51 -4.48 3.28
CA ASP A 204 14.66 -5.86 3.72
C ASP A 204 14.48 -6.84 2.56
N SER A 205 15.60 -7.36 2.07
CA SER A 205 15.61 -8.35 0.98
C SER A 205 14.97 -9.70 1.35
N ARG A 206 14.79 -9.98 2.64
CA ARG A 206 14.18 -11.23 3.12
C ARG A 206 12.69 -11.35 2.77
N VAL A 207 12.06 -10.25 2.37
CA VAL A 207 10.65 -10.23 1.98
C VAL A 207 10.42 -10.37 0.46
N ALA A 208 11.48 -10.56 -0.31
CA ALA A 208 11.39 -10.72 -1.77
C ALA A 208 10.50 -11.91 -2.18
N ASP A 209 10.44 -12.95 -1.35
CA ASP A 209 9.57 -14.12 -1.56
C ASP A 209 8.07 -13.80 -1.45
N LEU A 210 7.68 -12.64 -0.97
CA LEU A 210 6.28 -12.21 -0.82
C LEU A 210 5.79 -11.32 -1.96
N GLY A 211 6.70 -10.71 -2.73
CA GLY A 211 6.35 -9.83 -3.85
C GLY A 211 6.11 -10.57 -5.15
N ASP A 212 5.36 -9.97 -6.06
CA ASP A 212 5.18 -10.46 -7.44
C ASP A 212 6.21 -9.84 -8.38
N ARG A 213 6.62 -8.62 -8.08
CA ARG A 213 7.62 -7.87 -8.83
C ARG A 213 8.49 -7.02 -7.91
N LEU A 214 9.78 -7.02 -8.21
CA LEU A 214 10.78 -6.23 -7.51
C LEU A 214 11.32 -5.14 -8.44
N VAL A 215 11.32 -3.92 -7.97
CA VAL A 215 11.84 -2.74 -8.66
C VAL A 215 12.97 -2.16 -7.82
N HIS A 216 14.15 -2.04 -8.39
CA HIS A 216 15.27 -1.37 -7.76
C HIS A 216 15.35 0.09 -8.21
N LEU A 217 15.41 1.00 -7.24
CA LEU A 217 15.58 2.43 -7.47
C LEU A 217 16.94 2.86 -6.92
N GLU A 218 17.78 3.44 -7.77
CA GLU A 218 19.11 3.96 -7.46
C GLU A 218 19.27 5.35 -8.07
N ASP A 219 19.76 6.30 -7.31
CA ASP A 219 20.00 7.68 -7.74
C ASP A 219 18.81 8.31 -8.49
N GLY A 220 17.61 8.05 -8.01
CA GLY A 220 16.37 8.58 -8.59
C GLY A 220 15.92 7.91 -9.88
N ARG A 221 16.56 6.81 -10.31
CA ARG A 221 16.21 6.06 -11.52
C ARG A 221 15.92 4.59 -11.23
N ILE A 222 15.08 3.96 -12.05
CA ILE A 222 14.89 2.50 -11.98
C ILE A 222 16.11 1.84 -12.61
N SER A 223 16.87 1.07 -11.81
CA SER A 223 18.05 0.32 -12.24
C SER A 223 17.70 -1.07 -12.74
N SER A 224 16.72 -1.74 -12.11
CA SER A 224 16.22 -3.04 -12.57
C SER A 224 14.76 -3.27 -12.21
N VAL A 225 14.11 -4.16 -12.97
CA VAL A 225 12.76 -4.67 -12.72
C VAL A 225 12.79 -6.18 -12.89
N GLU A 226 12.48 -6.91 -11.81
CA GLU A 226 12.49 -8.36 -11.78
C GLU A 226 11.08 -8.88 -11.50
N ARG A 227 10.65 -9.89 -12.24
CA ARG A 227 9.46 -10.69 -11.88
C ARG A 227 9.90 -11.77 -10.91
N LEU A 228 9.29 -11.76 -9.73
CA LEU A 228 9.52 -12.77 -8.74
C LEU A 228 8.60 -13.95 -9.06
N ASN A 229 9.16 -15.18 -9.17
CA ASN A 229 8.39 -16.40 -9.45
C ASN A 229 7.52 -16.72 -8.23
N ASN A 230 6.35 -16.08 -8.14
CA ASN A 230 5.50 -16.21 -7.00
C ASN A 230 4.10 -16.74 -7.35
N ARG A 231 3.69 -17.69 -6.60
CA ARG A 231 2.37 -18.24 -6.19
C ARG A 231 1.16 -18.11 -7.12
N LEU A 232 1.13 -17.30 -8.16
CA LEU A 232 0.07 -17.30 -9.17
C LEU A 232 0.03 -18.60 -9.99
N ALA A 233 1.10 -19.39 -9.96
CA ALA A 233 1.16 -20.74 -10.54
C ALA A 233 0.68 -21.85 -9.57
N ALA A 234 0.43 -21.57 -8.31
CA ALA A 234 0.12 -22.56 -7.27
C ALA A 234 -1.31 -22.46 -6.72
N MET A 235 -2.16 -21.58 -7.22
CA MET A 235 -3.59 -21.60 -6.88
C MET A 235 -4.27 -22.70 -7.70
N PRO A 236 -4.92 -23.72 -7.06
CA PRO A 236 -5.74 -24.68 -7.78
C PRO A 236 -6.85 -23.92 -8.51
N GLN A 237 -6.93 -24.10 -9.82
CA GLN A 237 -8.01 -23.52 -10.61
C GLN A 237 -9.35 -24.01 -10.06
N PRO A 238 -10.30 -23.17 -9.71
CA PRO A 238 -11.62 -23.59 -9.31
C PRO A 238 -12.31 -24.20 -10.54
N GLY A 239 -12.36 -25.56 -10.62
CA GLY A 239 -13.12 -26.19 -11.69
C GLY A 239 -12.59 -27.50 -12.28
N ALA A 240 -11.58 -28.13 -11.71
CA ALA A 240 -11.12 -29.42 -12.21
C ALA A 240 -11.30 -30.56 -11.21
N ASN A 241 -12.54 -30.82 -10.77
CA ASN A 241 -12.91 -32.11 -10.20
C ASN A 241 -14.43 -32.22 -10.07
N SER A 242 -15.08 -32.65 -11.15
CA SER A 242 -16.33 -33.45 -11.06
C SER A 242 -16.73 -33.97 -12.43
N GLN A 243 -15.93 -34.84 -13.02
CA GLN A 243 -16.43 -35.81 -14.02
C GLN A 243 -15.44 -37.00 -14.06
N SER A 244 -15.73 -37.99 -13.29
CA SER A 244 -15.58 -39.42 -13.64
C SER A 244 -15.60 -40.27 -12.38
N THR A 245 -16.75 -40.78 -12.02
CA THR A 245 -16.90 -42.16 -11.49
C THR A 245 -18.40 -42.47 -11.40
N PHE A 246 -19.00 -42.73 -12.53
CA PHE A 246 -20.17 -43.59 -12.60
C PHE A 246 -20.11 -44.34 -13.96
N ALA A 247 -19.36 -45.44 -13.97
CA ALA A 247 -19.59 -46.49 -14.92
C ALA A 247 -18.98 -47.81 -14.35
N ARG A 248 -19.85 -48.79 -14.15
CA ARG A 248 -19.64 -50.20 -13.84
C ARG A 248 -19.76 -50.58 -12.35
N LEU A 249 -20.93 -50.98 -11.95
CA LEU A 249 -21.38 -52.38 -11.79
C LEU A 249 -22.88 -52.35 -11.44
#